data_698dd41fcc0b475f3cfdfb8f2c7fbe1d
#
_entry.id   698dd41fcc0b475f3cfdfb8f2c7fbe1d
#
_cell.length_a   1.000
_cell.length_b   1.000
_cell.length_c   1.000
_cell.angle_alpha   90.00
_cell.angle_beta   90.00
_cell.angle_gamma   90.00
#
_symmetry.space_group_name_H-M   'P 1'
#
loop_
_entity.id
_entity.type
_entity.pdbx_description
1 polymer ?
#
loop_
_entity_poly.entity_id
_entity_poly.type
_entity_poly.pdbx_seq_one_letter_code
_entity_poly.pdbx_strand_id
1 'polypeptide(L)'
;AESFLASKDGKELLWDFTLGCPRNLKMQIFTVLKVVIHTYEGEMRKEKLLALRRFYQFCVKHQVADIETMTLDKEQQFEQELAEEFKGRKKRTVFGILRTSRKILFIQASEIHWQANVWFLERFHFSKERMNPSKPIELVFFKEVTNLENQKILQKYLRYLFGITDLCIST
;
A
#
# COMPACT_ATOMS: atom_id res chain seq x y z
N ALA A 1 9.92 22.00 6.62
CA ALA A 1 8.94 21.21 5.86
C ALA A 1 8.70 21.79 4.47
N GLU A 2 8.66 23.12 4.33
CA GLU A 2 8.41 23.82 3.04
C GLU A 2 9.52 23.58 1.99
N SER A 3 10.77 23.49 2.40
CA SER A 3 11.89 23.25 1.48
C SER A 3 11.88 21.87 0.81
N PHE A 4 11.13 20.92 1.33
CA PHE A 4 10.99 19.58 0.77
C PHE A 4 10.07 19.50 -0.45
N LEU A 5 9.25 20.50 -0.66
CA LEU A 5 8.17 20.49 -1.65
C LEU A 5 8.52 21.27 -2.91
N ALA A 6 9.63 22.04 -2.92
CA ALA A 6 10.09 22.77 -4.07
C ALA A 6 10.80 21.82 -5.05
N SER A 7 10.31 21.70 -6.28
CA SER A 7 11.06 21.10 -7.36
C SER A 7 12.11 22.11 -7.88
N LYS A 8 13.19 21.61 -8.53
CA LYS A 8 14.18 22.48 -9.20
C LYS A 8 13.57 23.45 -10.23
N ASP A 9 12.37 23.12 -10.73
CA ASP A 9 11.63 23.88 -11.73
C ASP A 9 10.62 24.87 -11.11
N GLY A 10 10.68 25.14 -9.78
CA GLY A 10 9.78 26.07 -9.09
C GLY A 10 8.31 25.59 -8.98
N LYS A 11 8.01 24.36 -9.41
CA LYS A 11 6.70 23.76 -9.26
C LYS A 11 6.59 23.10 -7.89
N GLU A 12 5.90 23.73 -6.98
CA GLU A 12 5.61 23.17 -5.66
C GLU A 12 4.71 21.92 -5.76
N LEU A 13 5.12 20.85 -5.11
CA LEU A 13 4.28 19.67 -4.88
C LEU A 13 3.34 19.96 -3.71
N LEU A 14 2.27 20.71 -3.98
CA LEU A 14 1.25 21.00 -2.97
C LEU A 14 0.46 19.75 -2.61
N TRP A 15 0.35 19.50 -1.30
CA TRP A 15 -0.46 18.44 -0.71
C TRP A 15 -1.63 19.10 0.02
N ASP A 16 -2.80 19.03 -0.61
CA ASP A 16 -4.01 19.59 -0.02
C ASP A 16 -4.75 18.55 0.82
N PHE A 17 -4.54 18.61 2.13
CA PHE A 17 -5.25 17.79 3.10
C PHE A 17 -6.57 18.40 3.59
N THR A 18 -6.99 19.53 3.03
CA THR A 18 -8.31 20.13 3.33
C THR A 18 -9.43 19.49 2.51
N LEU A 19 -9.09 18.77 1.44
CA LEU A 19 -10.05 18.08 0.59
C LEU A 19 -11.01 17.19 1.40
N GLY A 20 -12.27 17.16 0.97
CA GLY A 20 -13.33 16.36 1.59
C GLY A 20 -13.11 14.85 1.38
N CYS A 21 -12.33 14.21 2.24
CA CYS A 21 -12.12 12.76 2.23
C CYS A 21 -12.04 12.22 3.67
N PRO A 22 -12.22 10.91 3.88
CA PRO A 22 -12.16 10.31 5.21
C PRO A 22 -10.85 10.61 5.95
N ARG A 23 -10.96 10.88 7.25
CA ARG A 23 -9.80 11.19 8.10
C ARG A 23 -8.77 10.05 8.08
N ASN A 24 -9.22 8.79 8.05
CA ASN A 24 -8.35 7.63 7.96
C ASN A 24 -7.46 7.69 6.72
N LEU A 25 -8.03 7.97 5.55
CA LEU A 25 -7.27 8.13 4.31
C LEU A 25 -6.17 9.21 4.44
N LYS A 26 -6.51 10.37 5.02
CA LYS A 26 -5.53 11.45 5.23
C LYS A 26 -4.35 10.98 6.09
N MET A 27 -4.64 10.28 7.18
CA MET A 27 -3.61 9.72 8.07
C MET A 27 -2.74 8.68 7.37
N GLN A 28 -3.35 7.79 6.59
CA GLN A 28 -2.62 6.79 5.81
C GLN A 28 -1.70 7.46 4.78
N ILE A 29 -2.20 8.40 4.00
CA ILE A 29 -1.39 9.13 3.01
C ILE A 29 -0.26 9.90 3.70
N PHE A 30 -0.52 10.55 4.84
CA PHE A 30 0.51 11.27 5.59
C PHE A 30 1.61 10.33 6.10
N THR A 31 1.24 9.14 6.59
CA THR A 31 2.19 8.11 7.02
C THR A 31 3.08 7.66 5.86
N VAL A 32 2.47 7.35 4.70
CA VAL A 32 3.22 6.96 3.50
C VAL A 32 4.13 8.08 3.03
N LEU A 33 3.63 9.32 3.01
CA LEU A 33 4.39 10.51 2.63
C LEU A 33 5.65 10.67 3.49
N LYS A 34 5.52 10.59 4.81
CA LYS A 34 6.67 10.64 5.74
C LYS A 34 7.73 9.60 5.39
N VAL A 35 7.32 8.35 5.21
CA VAL A 35 8.25 7.27 4.90
C VAL A 35 8.93 7.49 3.55
N VAL A 36 8.18 7.88 2.53
CA VAL A 36 8.74 8.17 1.19
C VAL A 36 9.79 9.28 1.26
N ILE A 37 9.53 10.35 2.03
CA ILE A 37 10.48 11.46 2.21
C ILE A 37 11.77 11.00 2.90
N HIS A 38 11.68 10.12 3.88
CA HIS A 38 12.84 9.67 4.66
C HIS A 38 13.62 8.52 3.99
N THR A 39 12.93 7.68 3.20
CA THR A 39 13.53 6.46 2.65
C THR A 39 14.19 6.69 1.28
N TYR A 40 13.62 7.58 0.46
CA TYR A 40 14.08 7.79 -0.90
C TYR A 40 14.79 9.14 -1.07
N GLU A 41 15.70 9.22 -2.06
CA GLU A 41 16.47 10.43 -2.36
C GLU A 41 16.39 10.78 -3.86
N GLY A 42 16.77 12.02 -4.19
CA GLY A 42 16.92 12.52 -5.56
C GLY A 42 15.67 12.30 -6.43
N GLU A 43 15.89 11.86 -7.67
CA GLU A 43 14.81 11.64 -8.65
C GLU A 43 13.84 10.53 -8.22
N MET A 44 14.31 9.50 -7.51
CA MET A 44 13.42 8.43 -7.03
C MET A 44 12.40 8.96 -6.02
N ARG A 45 12.83 9.83 -5.10
CA ARG A 45 11.92 10.51 -4.16
C ARG A 45 10.87 11.31 -4.93
N LYS A 46 11.30 12.12 -5.90
CA LYS A 46 10.43 12.94 -6.74
C LYS A 46 9.39 12.09 -7.48
N GLU A 47 9.83 11.01 -8.14
CA GLU A 47 8.92 10.08 -8.83
C GLU A 47 7.88 9.46 -7.88
N LYS A 48 8.33 9.00 -6.69
CA LYS A 48 7.43 8.43 -5.68
C LYS A 48 6.44 9.44 -5.12
N LEU A 49 6.86 10.68 -4.88
CA LEU A 49 5.98 11.74 -4.40
C LEU A 49 4.93 12.12 -5.45
N LEU A 50 5.31 12.23 -6.72
CA LEU A 50 4.36 12.46 -7.82
C LEU A 50 3.35 11.32 -7.93
N ALA A 51 3.83 10.09 -7.90
CA ALA A 51 2.96 8.91 -7.95
C ALA A 51 1.99 8.86 -6.76
N LEU A 52 2.48 9.13 -5.54
CA LEU A 52 1.65 9.17 -4.33
C LEU A 52 0.61 10.28 -4.39
N ARG A 53 0.97 11.46 -4.91
CA ARG A 53 0.03 12.56 -5.10
C ARG A 53 -1.11 12.19 -6.06
N ARG A 54 -0.80 11.55 -7.18
CA ARG A 54 -1.80 11.06 -8.14
C ARG A 54 -2.71 10.02 -7.48
N PHE A 55 -2.13 9.10 -6.74
CA PHE A 55 -2.88 8.11 -5.99
C PHE A 55 -3.81 8.76 -4.95
N TYR A 56 -3.35 9.75 -4.21
CA TYR A 56 -4.17 10.52 -3.27
C TYR A 56 -5.34 11.20 -3.98
N GLN A 57 -5.10 11.88 -5.11
CA GLN A 57 -6.14 12.53 -5.90
C GLN A 57 -7.20 11.52 -6.37
N PHE A 58 -6.78 10.34 -6.83
CA PHE A 58 -7.68 9.24 -7.16
C PHE A 58 -8.51 8.81 -5.93
N CYS A 59 -7.88 8.58 -4.80
CA CYS A 59 -8.56 8.16 -3.58
C CYS A 59 -9.62 9.21 -3.13
N VAL A 60 -9.31 10.49 -3.22
CA VAL A 60 -10.26 11.58 -2.90
C VAL A 60 -11.44 11.56 -3.89
N LYS A 61 -11.17 11.52 -5.20
CA LYS A 61 -12.18 11.49 -6.26
C LYS A 61 -13.16 10.33 -6.09
N HIS A 62 -12.65 9.15 -5.76
CA HIS A 62 -13.44 7.91 -5.65
C HIS A 62 -13.85 7.55 -4.22
N GLN A 63 -13.68 8.48 -3.27
CA GLN A 63 -14.08 8.33 -1.87
C GLN A 63 -13.54 7.02 -1.24
N VAL A 64 -12.26 6.70 -1.50
CA VAL A 64 -11.59 5.57 -0.87
C VAL A 64 -11.42 5.87 0.62
N ALA A 65 -11.99 5.04 1.48
CA ALA A 65 -11.93 5.24 2.92
C ALA A 65 -10.65 4.68 3.55
N ASP A 66 -10.11 3.62 2.95
CA ASP A 66 -8.96 2.90 3.48
C ASP A 66 -8.17 2.25 2.34
N ILE A 67 -6.85 2.50 2.30
CA ILE A 67 -5.95 2.00 1.25
C ILE A 67 -5.73 0.48 1.39
N GLU A 68 -5.69 -0.04 2.63
CA GLU A 68 -5.38 -1.43 2.89
C GLU A 68 -6.55 -2.37 2.56
N THR A 69 -7.79 -1.85 2.66
CA THR A 69 -9.03 -2.59 2.33
C THR A 69 -9.63 -2.20 0.98
N MET A 70 -8.93 -1.38 0.17
CA MET A 70 -9.40 -0.96 -1.15
C MET A 70 -9.69 -2.18 -2.04
N THR A 71 -10.90 -2.22 -2.62
CA THR A 71 -11.39 -3.34 -3.43
C THR A 71 -10.64 -3.51 -4.75
N LEU A 72 -10.68 -4.71 -5.32
CA LEU A 72 -10.07 -5.01 -6.62
C LEU A 72 -10.61 -4.11 -7.74
N ASP A 73 -11.92 -3.83 -7.74
CA ASP A 73 -12.54 -2.94 -8.75
C ASP A 73 -11.93 -1.53 -8.69
N LYS A 74 -11.71 -0.99 -7.48
CA LYS A 74 -11.05 0.31 -7.31
C LYS A 74 -9.58 0.28 -7.72
N GLU A 75 -8.87 -0.83 -7.51
CA GLU A 75 -7.51 -1.01 -8.00
C GLU A 75 -7.46 -0.99 -9.53
N GLN A 76 -8.35 -1.75 -10.17
CA GLN A 76 -8.47 -1.79 -11.64
C GLN A 76 -8.86 -0.42 -12.20
N GLN A 77 -9.78 0.28 -11.55
CA GLN A 77 -10.17 1.64 -11.94
C GLN A 77 -8.98 2.61 -11.85
N PHE A 78 -8.18 2.51 -10.77
CA PHE A 78 -6.95 3.30 -10.64
C PHE A 78 -5.96 3.01 -11.77
N GLU A 79 -5.78 1.74 -12.12
CA GLU A 79 -4.91 1.33 -13.23
C GLU A 79 -5.41 1.84 -14.57
N GLN A 80 -6.71 1.79 -14.82
CA GLN A 80 -7.33 2.27 -16.07
C GLN A 80 -7.20 3.79 -16.23
N GLU A 81 -7.57 4.57 -15.21
CA GLU A 81 -7.52 6.04 -15.28
C GLU A 81 -6.10 6.57 -15.50
N LEU A 82 -5.08 5.84 -15.02
CA LEU A 82 -3.69 6.28 -15.18
C LEU A 82 -2.96 5.64 -16.36
N ALA A 83 -3.51 4.58 -16.95
CA ALA A 83 -2.88 3.92 -18.12
C ALA A 83 -2.75 4.85 -19.32
N GLU A 84 -3.69 5.76 -19.49
CA GLU A 84 -3.69 6.75 -20.56
C GLU A 84 -2.69 7.88 -20.31
N GLU A 85 -2.51 8.28 -19.04
CA GLU A 85 -1.64 9.40 -18.66
C GLU A 85 -0.16 9.02 -18.62
N PHE A 86 0.16 7.77 -18.24
CA PHE A 86 1.54 7.34 -18.01
C PHE A 86 1.97 6.20 -18.93
N LYS A 87 3.13 6.37 -19.58
CA LYS A 87 3.75 5.36 -20.46
C LYS A 87 5.13 4.93 -19.95
N GLY A 88 5.52 3.70 -20.27
CA GLY A 88 6.85 3.19 -19.97
C GLY A 88 7.18 3.08 -18.48
N ARG A 89 8.41 3.53 -18.08
CA ARG A 89 8.91 3.43 -16.70
C ARG A 89 8.05 4.19 -15.69
N LYS A 90 7.54 5.37 -16.05
CA LYS A 90 6.68 6.18 -15.17
C LYS A 90 5.40 5.44 -14.81
N LYS A 91 4.81 4.73 -15.78
CA LYS A 91 3.64 3.86 -15.54
C LYS A 91 3.92 2.87 -14.41
N ARG A 92 5.06 2.17 -14.47
CA ARG A 92 5.44 1.16 -13.45
C ARG A 92 5.56 1.77 -12.05
N THR A 93 6.15 2.96 -11.93
CA THR A 93 6.30 3.66 -10.65
C THR A 93 4.94 4.06 -10.08
N VAL A 94 4.04 4.60 -10.92
CA VAL A 94 2.70 5.03 -10.48
C VAL A 94 1.85 3.84 -10.04
N PHE A 95 1.81 2.76 -10.80
CA PHE A 95 1.07 1.56 -10.39
C PHE A 95 1.67 0.87 -9.17
N GLY A 96 2.99 0.89 -9.04
CA GLY A 96 3.68 0.35 -7.88
C GLY A 96 3.42 1.12 -6.58
N ILE A 97 2.86 2.34 -6.64
CA ILE A 97 2.64 3.17 -5.44
C ILE A 97 1.60 2.58 -4.49
N LEU A 98 0.56 1.93 -5.02
CA LEU A 98 -0.45 1.26 -4.21
C LEU A 98 0.18 0.14 -3.37
N ARG A 99 0.97 -0.75 -4.01
CA ARG A 99 1.69 -1.82 -3.29
C ARG A 99 2.67 -1.23 -2.26
N THR A 100 3.41 -0.19 -2.63
CA THR A 100 4.33 0.51 -1.72
C THR A 100 3.59 1.10 -0.52
N SER A 101 2.45 1.77 -0.75
CA SER A 101 1.64 2.37 0.30
C SER A 101 1.10 1.31 1.26
N ARG A 102 0.52 0.23 0.74
CA ARG A 102 0.05 -0.91 1.56
C ARG A 102 1.17 -1.53 2.38
N LYS A 103 2.35 -1.75 1.77
CA LYS A 103 3.50 -2.29 2.50
C LYS A 103 3.89 -1.39 3.67
N ILE A 104 4.04 -0.09 3.42
CA ILE A 104 4.40 0.88 4.45
C ILE A 104 3.38 0.88 5.59
N LEU A 105 2.08 0.96 5.26
CA LEU A 105 1.01 1.01 6.26
C LEU A 105 1.00 -0.27 7.11
N PHE A 106 1.03 -1.44 6.47
CA PHE A 106 0.98 -2.72 7.14
C PHE A 106 2.21 -2.98 8.04
N ILE A 107 3.40 -2.63 7.56
CA ILE A 107 4.65 -2.85 8.33
C ILE A 107 4.80 -1.86 9.48
N GLN A 108 4.39 -0.61 9.31
CA GLN A 108 4.61 0.45 10.30
C GLN A 108 3.45 0.67 11.27
N ALA A 109 2.31 0.02 11.06
CA ALA A 109 1.20 0.10 11.99
C ALA A 109 1.62 -0.38 13.39
N SER A 110 1.12 0.27 14.45
CA SER A 110 1.32 -0.19 15.83
C SER A 110 0.72 -1.58 16.05
N GLU A 111 -0.47 -1.80 15.49
CA GLU A 111 -1.19 -3.07 15.51
C GLU A 111 -1.37 -3.61 14.09
N ILE A 112 -1.45 -4.94 13.96
CA ILE A 112 -1.67 -5.58 12.65
C ILE A 112 -3.10 -5.33 12.19
N HIS A 113 -3.26 -4.74 11.02
CA HIS A 113 -4.56 -4.57 10.38
C HIS A 113 -5.01 -5.88 9.72
N TRP A 114 -5.60 -6.76 10.50
CA TRP A 114 -6.01 -8.10 10.07
C TRP A 114 -7.06 -8.11 8.95
N GLN A 115 -7.78 -7.01 8.72
CA GLN A 115 -8.74 -6.83 7.63
C GLN A 115 -8.10 -6.36 6.33
N ALA A 116 -6.80 -6.06 6.31
CA ALA A 116 -6.09 -5.64 5.11
C ALA A 116 -6.19 -6.71 4.00
N ASN A 117 -6.38 -6.28 2.77
CA ASN A 117 -6.48 -7.17 1.60
C ASN A 117 -5.16 -7.83 1.20
N VAL A 118 -4.04 -7.33 1.75
CA VAL A 118 -2.71 -7.86 1.52
C VAL A 118 -1.94 -7.88 2.84
N TRP A 119 -1.46 -9.04 3.24
CA TRP A 119 -0.56 -9.17 4.38
C TRP A 119 0.86 -9.35 3.92
N PHE A 120 1.78 -8.57 4.48
CA PHE A 120 3.21 -8.66 4.22
C PHE A 120 3.85 -9.53 5.30
N LEU A 121 4.35 -10.71 4.93
CA LEU A 121 4.83 -11.72 5.87
C LEU A 121 6.06 -11.26 6.67
N GLU A 122 6.81 -10.31 6.15
CA GLU A 122 7.90 -9.62 6.85
C GLU A 122 7.47 -9.08 8.24
N ARG A 123 6.21 -8.66 8.40
CA ARG A 123 5.65 -8.13 9.65
C ARG A 123 5.59 -9.15 10.77
N PHE A 124 5.47 -10.43 10.44
CA PHE A 124 5.27 -11.51 11.40
C PHE A 124 6.57 -12.08 11.97
N HIS A 125 7.72 -11.72 11.38
CA HIS A 125 9.05 -12.17 11.82
C HIS A 125 9.14 -13.69 12.02
N PHE A 126 8.57 -14.48 11.10
CA PHE A 126 8.64 -15.93 11.17
C PHE A 126 10.08 -16.42 11.21
N SER A 127 10.34 -17.48 11.99
CA SER A 127 11.64 -18.14 11.99
C SER A 127 11.98 -18.74 10.62
N LYS A 128 13.26 -18.92 10.33
CA LYS A 128 13.70 -19.47 9.03
C LYS A 128 13.16 -20.89 8.79
N GLU A 129 12.97 -21.65 9.84
CA GLU A 129 12.45 -23.02 9.80
C GLU A 129 10.99 -23.06 9.34
N ARG A 130 10.24 -21.98 9.57
CA ARG A 130 8.85 -21.84 9.15
C ARG A 130 8.69 -21.36 7.71
N MET A 131 9.75 -20.88 7.09
CA MET A 131 9.73 -20.35 5.73
C MET A 131 10.34 -21.34 4.76
N ASN A 132 9.61 -21.68 3.68
CA ASN A 132 10.17 -22.53 2.64
C ASN A 132 11.27 -21.77 1.87
N PRO A 133 12.55 -22.18 1.99
CA PRO A 133 13.66 -21.46 1.34
C PRO A 133 13.61 -21.52 -0.19
N SER A 134 13.00 -22.58 -0.75
CA SER A 134 12.90 -22.76 -2.20
C SER A 134 11.78 -21.93 -2.84
N LYS A 135 10.80 -21.52 -2.04
CA LYS A 135 9.66 -20.71 -2.50
C LYS A 135 9.29 -19.69 -1.41
N PRO A 136 10.07 -18.62 -1.23
CA PRO A 136 9.76 -17.61 -0.23
C PRO A 136 8.45 -16.91 -0.60
N ILE A 137 7.50 -16.96 0.32
CA ILE A 137 6.26 -16.20 0.21
C ILE A 137 6.50 -14.87 0.91
N GLU A 138 6.36 -13.76 0.18
CA GLU A 138 6.53 -12.42 0.76
C GLU A 138 5.21 -11.84 1.28
N LEU A 139 4.09 -12.31 0.72
CA LEU A 139 2.79 -11.72 1.01
C LEU A 139 1.63 -12.69 0.73
N VAL A 140 0.51 -12.44 1.39
CA VAL A 140 -0.76 -13.15 1.20
C VAL A 140 -1.79 -12.16 0.66
N PHE A 141 -2.46 -12.54 -0.42
CA PHE A 141 -3.51 -11.74 -1.05
C PHE A 141 -4.90 -12.27 -0.71
N PHE A 142 -5.81 -11.38 -0.32
CA PHE A 142 -7.22 -11.68 -0.08
C PHE A 142 -8.15 -11.01 -1.10
N LYS A 143 -7.64 -10.06 -1.88
CA LYS A 143 -8.43 -9.23 -2.79
C LYS A 143 -9.16 -10.00 -3.89
N GLU A 144 -8.74 -11.23 -4.19
CA GLU A 144 -9.38 -12.10 -5.17
C GLU A 144 -10.56 -12.88 -4.58
N VAL A 145 -10.70 -12.88 -3.26
CA VAL A 145 -11.86 -13.49 -2.57
C VAL A 145 -13.01 -12.47 -2.61
N THR A 146 -13.88 -12.59 -3.60
CA THR A 146 -14.95 -11.63 -3.86
C THR A 146 -16.04 -11.60 -2.79
N ASN A 147 -16.29 -12.73 -2.12
CA ASN A 147 -17.24 -12.79 -1.00
C ASN A 147 -16.56 -12.32 0.28
N LEU A 148 -17.04 -11.21 0.86
CA LEU A 148 -16.47 -10.60 2.06
C LEU A 148 -16.53 -11.50 3.30
N GLU A 149 -17.56 -12.35 3.46
CA GLU A 149 -17.65 -13.26 4.59
C GLU A 149 -16.61 -14.38 4.45
N ASN A 150 -16.44 -14.93 3.26
CA ASN A 150 -15.38 -15.91 2.98
C ASN A 150 -13.99 -15.31 3.20
N GLN A 151 -13.79 -14.06 2.80
CA GLN A 151 -12.54 -13.35 3.06
C GLN A 151 -12.26 -13.23 4.55
N LYS A 152 -13.23 -12.82 5.36
CA LYS A 152 -13.09 -12.72 6.82
C LYS A 152 -12.81 -14.08 7.47
N ILE A 153 -13.48 -15.15 7.02
CA ILE A 153 -13.23 -16.50 7.50
C ILE A 153 -11.80 -16.93 7.20
N LEU A 154 -11.35 -16.73 5.96
CA LEU A 154 -9.98 -17.06 5.54
C LEU A 154 -8.94 -16.26 6.34
N GLN A 155 -9.15 -14.97 6.56
CA GLN A 155 -8.28 -14.13 7.37
C GLN A 155 -8.21 -14.63 8.82
N LYS A 156 -9.33 -14.99 9.43
CA LYS A 156 -9.37 -15.59 10.80
C LYS A 156 -8.59 -16.91 10.84
N TYR A 157 -8.80 -17.76 9.86
CA TYR A 157 -8.13 -19.06 9.78
C TYR A 157 -6.61 -18.90 9.65
N LEU A 158 -6.15 -18.05 8.73
CA LEU A 158 -4.72 -17.80 8.56
C LEU A 158 -4.09 -17.12 9.78
N ARG A 159 -4.81 -16.20 10.43
CA ARG A 159 -4.36 -15.62 11.70
C ARG A 159 -4.14 -16.70 12.77
N TYR A 160 -5.04 -17.67 12.86
CA TYR A 160 -4.90 -18.82 13.76
C TYR A 160 -3.68 -19.65 13.38
N LEU A 161 -3.52 -20.01 12.09
CA LEU A 161 -2.38 -20.79 11.61
C LEU A 161 -1.04 -20.09 11.86
N PHE A 162 -0.98 -18.77 11.70
CA PHE A 162 0.25 -18.00 11.97
C PHE A 162 0.65 -18.02 13.45
N GLY A 163 -0.31 -18.23 14.36
CA GLY A 163 -0.06 -18.44 15.78
C GLY A 163 0.48 -19.81 16.15
N ILE A 164 0.38 -20.81 15.26
CA ILE A 164 0.89 -22.17 15.50
C ILE A 164 2.37 -22.20 15.12
N THR A 165 3.24 -22.47 16.12
CA THR A 165 4.71 -22.37 15.96
C THR A 165 5.31 -23.44 15.06
N ASP A 166 4.67 -24.61 14.95
CA ASP A 166 5.23 -25.78 14.25
C ASP A 166 4.77 -25.88 12.78
N LEU A 167 3.91 -24.95 12.34
CA LEU A 167 3.42 -24.97 10.97
C LEU A 167 4.43 -24.33 10.01
N CYS A 168 4.85 -25.09 8.99
CA CYS A 168 5.63 -24.55 7.88
C CYS A 168 4.74 -23.76 6.92
N ILE A 169 5.16 -22.54 6.57
CA ILE A 169 4.47 -21.70 5.59
C ILE A 169 4.99 -22.04 4.20
N SER A 170 4.20 -22.79 3.48
CA SER A 170 4.45 -23.17 2.08
C SER A 170 3.22 -22.92 1.22
N THR A 171 3.43 -22.65 -0.05
CA THR A 171 2.36 -22.65 -1.07
C THR A 171 2.15 -24.03 -1.62
#